data_82d3f446bba088b5010c207ad0477a19
#
_entry.id   82d3f446bba088b5010c207ad0477a19
#
_cell.length_a   1.000
_cell.length_b   1.000
_cell.length_c   1.000
_cell.angle_alpha   90.00
_cell.angle_beta   90.00
_cell.angle_gamma   90.00
#
_symmetry.space_group_name_H-M   'P 1'
#
loop_
_entity.id
_entity.type
_entity.pdbx_description
1 polymer ?
#
loop_
_entity_poly.entity_id
_entity_poly.type
_entity_poly.pdbx_seq_one_letter_code
_entity_poly.pdbx_strand_id
1 'polypeptide(L)'
;QPLTESVARELAVREGLKAVIAGEITEAGGSYVLTARVVSAADGIELASHRETARDQTEIIPAIDRLSGKIREKIGESFTSLRSDAPLAAVTTSSLEALELYSEALEAVDHRGDAEAAIRLLEEALEIDPEFASAWRKLGIELRNARRERARATHAVTRAYELKDRLTPRERYLAEAAYYMDVQFDEARAMTAYERMLDLDPNDDWALNNLGIVYGNLGDQERALDLYRRSVAVDSSSITLGNIMFTLIRMGRFEEATEAIEAGYRLFPKDRRFYVGEMDVAMNLEDYEGVVTIATKMQDALPSDMPAQAVSRFHLAENADLQGRLAEATAIEEEASRYLQQMGLPGGDYAWGEFWRTLDVRRDTASARELLERMLVEHPLEDIEEPLDRPSLGFEAMFGALGDAEAAQGMIDAFREAVPDTPDDRWADDQAAADGMAAIHAGRFDDAIDHFMELRRLEPGCNTCGFYEIALAHDLAGRADSAIAWYRKDLETPRLNAPDRPLLFERLAQLYDGQGDLEDAALYYARFVELWADADAELQPRVTVARARLEEIIRERG
;
A
#
# COMPACT_ATOMS: atom_id res chain seq x y z
N GLN A 1 5.64 -19.56 23.65
CA GLN A 1 5.44 -20.86 24.34
C GLN A 1 4.74 -21.79 23.38
N PRO A 2 5.09 -23.07 23.31
CA PRO A 2 4.38 -24.01 22.47
C PRO A 2 2.88 -24.03 22.84
N LEU A 3 2.00 -24.08 21.85
CA LEU A 3 0.56 -24.08 22.00
C LEU A 3 0.13 -25.43 22.60
N THR A 4 0.08 -25.52 23.92
CA THR A 4 -0.42 -26.71 24.62
C THR A 4 -1.95 -26.78 24.57
N GLU A 5 -2.53 -27.96 24.70
CA GLU A 5 -3.98 -28.13 24.76
C GLU A 5 -4.65 -27.22 25.82
N SER A 6 -3.99 -27.02 26.95
CA SER A 6 -4.48 -26.11 28.01
C SER A 6 -4.53 -24.64 27.56
N VAL A 7 -3.50 -24.18 26.88
CA VAL A 7 -3.43 -22.80 26.34
C VAL A 7 -4.44 -22.61 25.21
N ALA A 8 -4.55 -23.60 24.31
CA ALA A 8 -5.53 -23.58 23.22
C ALA A 8 -6.97 -23.52 23.78
N ARG A 9 -7.29 -24.25 24.84
CA ARG A 9 -8.59 -24.20 25.48
C ARG A 9 -8.88 -22.86 26.16
N GLU A 10 -7.89 -22.27 26.83
CA GLU A 10 -8.04 -20.94 27.43
C GLU A 10 -8.34 -19.88 26.36
N LEU A 11 -7.61 -19.91 25.25
CA LEU A 11 -7.87 -19.04 24.10
C LEU A 11 -9.27 -19.28 23.52
N ALA A 12 -9.63 -20.54 23.29
CA ALA A 12 -10.95 -20.90 22.76
C ALA A 12 -12.11 -20.37 23.64
N VAL A 13 -11.97 -20.44 24.97
CA VAL A 13 -12.96 -19.86 25.89
C VAL A 13 -13.05 -18.34 25.76
N ARG A 14 -11.91 -17.65 25.65
CA ARG A 14 -11.87 -16.18 25.46
C ARG A 14 -12.53 -15.76 24.16
N GLU A 15 -12.29 -16.52 23.09
CA GLU A 15 -12.83 -16.28 21.74
C GLU A 15 -14.26 -16.84 21.55
N GLY A 16 -14.88 -17.38 22.59
CA GLY A 16 -16.24 -17.94 22.53
C GLY A 16 -16.36 -19.28 21.76
N LEU A 17 -15.23 -19.93 21.45
CA LEU A 17 -15.19 -21.20 20.74
C LEU A 17 -15.58 -22.34 21.71
N LYS A 18 -16.32 -23.33 21.20
CA LYS A 18 -16.85 -24.41 22.03
C LYS A 18 -15.89 -25.56 22.24
N ALA A 19 -14.95 -25.77 21.31
CA ALA A 19 -14.01 -26.88 21.35
C ALA A 19 -12.70 -26.55 20.68
N VAL A 20 -11.67 -27.33 20.99
CA VAL A 20 -10.36 -27.35 20.31
C VAL A 20 -10.08 -28.73 19.74
N ILE A 21 -9.27 -28.82 18.71
CA ILE A 21 -8.79 -30.09 18.15
C ILE A 21 -7.31 -30.24 18.56
N ALA A 22 -7.00 -31.37 19.21
CA ALA A 22 -5.65 -31.75 19.57
C ALA A 22 -5.23 -32.97 18.73
N GLY A 23 -4.12 -32.83 17.99
CA GLY A 23 -3.56 -33.89 17.16
C GLY A 23 -2.23 -34.44 17.71
N GLU A 24 -1.94 -35.71 17.45
CA GLU A 24 -0.68 -36.37 17.79
C GLU A 24 -0.30 -37.38 16.70
N ILE A 25 0.96 -37.42 16.33
CA ILE A 25 1.54 -38.44 15.44
C ILE A 25 2.63 -39.16 16.23
N THR A 26 2.51 -40.48 16.33
CA THR A 26 3.48 -41.33 17.04
C THR A 26 4.00 -42.41 16.12
N GLU A 27 5.33 -42.53 16.03
CA GLU A 27 5.98 -43.63 15.30
C GLU A 27 5.98 -44.90 16.17
N ALA A 28 5.54 -46.02 15.60
CA ALA A 28 5.51 -47.30 16.24
C ALA A 28 5.93 -48.42 15.28
N GLY A 29 7.15 -48.93 15.42
CA GLY A 29 7.64 -50.07 14.65
C GLY A 29 7.73 -49.85 13.13
N GLY A 30 8.06 -48.65 12.69
CA GLY A 30 8.17 -48.25 11.28
C GLY A 30 6.82 -47.84 10.66
N SER A 31 5.75 -47.82 11.43
CA SER A 31 4.43 -47.30 11.07
C SER A 31 4.10 -46.09 11.92
N TYR A 32 3.16 -45.24 11.46
CA TYR A 32 2.72 -44.05 12.17
C TYR A 32 1.29 -44.18 12.63
N VAL A 33 1.03 -43.77 13.87
CA VAL A 33 -0.32 -43.69 14.45
C VAL A 33 -0.67 -42.22 14.62
N LEU A 34 -1.72 -41.80 13.93
CA LEU A 34 -2.25 -40.44 13.99
C LEU A 34 -3.49 -40.47 14.88
N THR A 35 -3.56 -39.62 15.87
CA THR A 35 -4.72 -39.49 16.76
C THR A 35 -5.16 -38.03 16.74
N ALA A 36 -6.47 -37.79 16.62
CA ALA A 36 -7.04 -36.47 16.79
C ALA A 36 -8.20 -36.53 17.76
N ARG A 37 -8.25 -35.58 18.69
CA ARG A 37 -9.26 -35.46 19.74
C ARG A 37 -9.94 -34.10 19.62
N VAL A 38 -11.26 -34.09 19.71
CA VAL A 38 -12.06 -32.88 19.88
C VAL A 38 -12.33 -32.74 21.38
N VAL A 39 -11.86 -31.63 21.95
CA VAL A 39 -11.89 -31.37 23.39
C VAL A 39 -12.72 -30.12 23.66
N SER A 40 -13.68 -30.22 24.59
CA SER A 40 -14.47 -29.06 25.02
C SER A 40 -13.59 -27.97 25.60
N ALA A 41 -13.74 -26.74 25.11
CA ALA A 41 -12.98 -25.62 25.60
C ALA A 41 -13.25 -25.32 27.08
N ALA A 42 -14.51 -25.41 27.49
CA ALA A 42 -14.96 -25.00 28.82
C ALA A 42 -14.45 -25.93 29.94
N ASP A 43 -14.55 -27.23 29.77
CA ASP A 43 -14.31 -28.21 30.85
C ASP A 43 -13.23 -29.27 30.54
N GLY A 44 -12.69 -29.28 29.31
CA GLY A 44 -11.64 -30.21 28.90
C GLY A 44 -12.11 -31.62 28.66
N ILE A 45 -13.41 -31.84 28.57
CA ILE A 45 -13.97 -33.17 28.30
C ILE A 45 -13.71 -33.54 26.84
N GLU A 46 -13.21 -34.73 26.58
CA GLU A 46 -13.07 -35.29 25.24
C GLU A 46 -14.45 -35.58 24.64
N LEU A 47 -14.79 -34.81 23.58
CA LEU A 47 -16.07 -34.93 22.87
C LEU A 47 -16.02 -36.02 21.79
N ALA A 48 -14.86 -36.20 21.18
CA ALA A 48 -14.61 -37.23 20.19
C ALA A 48 -13.09 -37.51 20.10
N SER A 49 -12.75 -38.76 19.73
CA SER A 49 -11.39 -39.17 19.44
C SER A 49 -11.39 -40.12 18.25
N HIS A 50 -10.51 -39.90 17.33
CA HIS A 50 -10.32 -40.74 16.16
C HIS A 50 -8.85 -41.06 15.96
N ARG A 51 -8.60 -42.26 15.43
CA ARG A 51 -7.23 -42.75 15.15
C ARG A 51 -7.18 -43.32 13.76
N GLU A 52 -6.06 -43.02 13.08
CA GLU A 52 -5.67 -43.58 11.79
C GLU A 52 -4.26 -44.15 11.89
N THR A 53 -3.91 -45.04 10.96
CA THR A 53 -2.56 -45.62 10.88
C THR A 53 -2.03 -45.41 9.46
N ALA A 54 -0.78 -44.97 9.35
CA ALA A 54 -0.02 -44.93 8.12
C ALA A 54 1.12 -45.96 8.22
N ARG A 55 1.33 -46.76 7.17
CA ARG A 55 2.34 -47.83 7.17
C ARG A 55 3.75 -47.26 7.03
N ASP A 56 3.86 -46.13 6.33
CA ASP A 56 5.09 -45.39 6.10
C ASP A 56 4.78 -43.90 5.93
N GLN A 57 5.80 -43.08 5.69
CA GLN A 57 5.65 -41.63 5.54
C GLN A 57 4.74 -41.21 4.37
N THR A 58 4.67 -41.99 3.28
CA THR A 58 3.85 -41.67 2.11
C THR A 58 2.34 -41.81 2.38
N GLU A 59 1.97 -42.62 3.40
CA GLU A 59 0.58 -42.79 3.83
C GLU A 59 0.14 -41.76 4.89
N ILE A 60 1.02 -40.90 5.41
CA ILE A 60 0.68 -39.93 6.47
C ILE A 60 -0.38 -38.94 5.98
N ILE A 61 -0.17 -38.29 4.83
CA ILE A 61 -1.14 -37.31 4.28
C ILE A 61 -2.50 -37.96 3.99
N PRO A 62 -2.59 -39.11 3.31
CA PRO A 62 -3.85 -39.85 3.19
C PRO A 62 -4.49 -40.25 4.52
N ALA A 63 -3.70 -40.54 5.56
CA ALA A 63 -4.23 -40.84 6.88
C ALA A 63 -4.79 -39.60 7.59
N ILE A 64 -4.16 -38.45 7.45
CA ILE A 64 -4.69 -37.16 7.93
C ILE A 64 -6.03 -36.84 7.26
N ASP A 65 -6.13 -37.06 5.94
CA ASP A 65 -7.37 -36.83 5.19
C ASP A 65 -8.52 -37.67 5.70
N ARG A 66 -8.28 -38.98 5.91
CA ARG A 66 -9.28 -39.87 6.51
C ARG A 66 -9.66 -39.48 7.95
N LEU A 67 -8.68 -39.05 8.74
CA LEU A 67 -8.87 -38.61 10.11
C LEU A 67 -9.70 -37.32 10.17
N SER A 68 -9.40 -36.35 9.32
CA SER A 68 -10.16 -35.10 9.15
C SER A 68 -11.61 -35.38 8.78
N GLY A 69 -11.85 -36.25 7.78
CA GLY A 69 -13.21 -36.64 7.38
C GLY A 69 -14.03 -37.21 8.54
N LYS A 70 -13.44 -38.08 9.39
CA LYS A 70 -14.12 -38.65 10.57
C LYS A 70 -14.45 -37.60 11.63
N ILE A 71 -13.57 -36.62 11.85
CA ILE A 71 -13.82 -35.52 12.79
C ILE A 71 -14.97 -34.66 12.28
N ARG A 72 -14.92 -34.23 11.02
CA ARG A 72 -15.94 -33.40 10.37
C ARG A 72 -17.32 -34.04 10.39
N GLU A 73 -17.40 -35.35 10.10
CA GLU A 73 -18.62 -36.14 10.24
C GLU A 73 -19.16 -36.08 11.69
N LYS A 74 -18.26 -36.20 12.68
CA LYS A 74 -18.66 -36.21 14.09
C LYS A 74 -19.14 -34.87 14.61
N ILE A 75 -18.61 -33.77 14.13
CA ILE A 75 -19.07 -32.42 14.48
C ILE A 75 -20.31 -31.97 13.70
N GLY A 76 -20.85 -32.82 12.82
CA GLY A 76 -22.16 -32.66 12.19
C GLY A 76 -22.12 -32.06 10.79
N GLU A 77 -20.99 -32.11 10.10
CA GLU A 77 -20.91 -31.72 8.71
C GLU A 77 -21.70 -32.69 7.80
N SER A 78 -22.31 -32.16 6.74
CA SER A 78 -23.16 -32.99 5.88
C SER A 78 -22.34 -33.97 5.03
N PHE A 79 -22.88 -35.16 4.80
CA PHE A 79 -22.26 -36.16 3.91
C PHE A 79 -22.06 -35.68 2.49
N THR A 80 -22.87 -34.75 2.03
CA THR A 80 -22.74 -34.13 0.70
C THR A 80 -21.49 -33.26 0.66
N SER A 81 -21.24 -32.43 1.68
CA SER A 81 -20.05 -31.60 1.82
C SER A 81 -18.79 -32.48 1.88
N LEU A 82 -18.78 -33.50 2.77
CA LEU A 82 -17.64 -34.42 2.94
C LEU A 82 -17.25 -35.17 1.66
N ARG A 83 -18.22 -35.49 0.79
CA ARG A 83 -17.97 -36.21 -0.46
C ARG A 83 -17.59 -35.30 -1.62
N SER A 84 -17.91 -34.02 -1.53
CA SER A 84 -17.57 -33.05 -2.58
C SER A 84 -16.14 -32.50 -2.48
N ASP A 85 -15.50 -32.68 -1.33
CA ASP A 85 -14.13 -32.19 -1.13
C ASP A 85 -13.10 -33.10 -1.81
N ALA A 86 -12.14 -32.48 -2.47
CA ALA A 86 -10.99 -33.17 -3.03
C ALA A 86 -10.09 -33.71 -1.88
N PRO A 87 -9.42 -34.87 -2.09
CA PRO A 87 -8.45 -35.39 -1.12
C PRO A 87 -7.38 -34.35 -0.78
N LEU A 88 -6.91 -34.31 0.47
CA LEU A 88 -5.90 -33.37 0.95
C LEU A 88 -4.66 -33.33 0.05
N ALA A 89 -4.16 -34.49 -0.38
CA ALA A 89 -3.02 -34.57 -1.30
C ALA A 89 -3.29 -33.94 -2.69
N ALA A 90 -4.54 -33.81 -3.10
CA ALA A 90 -4.92 -33.18 -4.36
C ALA A 90 -5.01 -31.66 -4.26
N VAL A 91 -5.31 -31.13 -3.08
CA VAL A 91 -5.44 -29.69 -2.80
C VAL A 91 -4.25 -29.08 -2.04
N THR A 92 -3.23 -29.88 -1.77
CA THR A 92 -1.96 -29.44 -1.15
C THR A 92 -0.78 -30.07 -1.90
N THR A 93 -0.04 -30.94 -1.27
CA THR A 93 1.08 -31.72 -1.83
C THR A 93 0.99 -33.16 -1.40
N SER A 94 1.57 -34.07 -2.18
CA SER A 94 1.77 -35.46 -1.79
C SER A 94 3.11 -35.70 -1.05
N SER A 95 4.00 -34.71 -1.01
CA SER A 95 5.28 -34.76 -0.32
C SER A 95 5.17 -34.29 1.12
N LEU A 96 5.46 -35.17 2.07
CA LEU A 96 5.49 -34.79 3.49
C LEU A 96 6.57 -33.74 3.77
N GLU A 97 7.75 -33.87 3.14
CA GLU A 97 8.85 -32.94 3.27
C GLU A 97 8.47 -31.53 2.77
N ALA A 98 7.82 -31.42 1.59
CA ALA A 98 7.33 -30.15 1.08
C ALA A 98 6.25 -29.54 2.02
N LEU A 99 5.39 -30.38 2.61
CA LEU A 99 4.37 -29.94 3.56
C LEU A 99 4.98 -29.43 4.89
N GLU A 100 6.04 -30.09 5.37
CA GLU A 100 6.79 -29.67 6.57
C GLU A 100 7.43 -28.29 6.35
N LEU A 101 8.14 -28.10 5.24
CA LEU A 101 8.74 -26.81 4.85
C LEU A 101 7.68 -25.70 4.71
N TYR A 102 6.55 -26.00 4.07
CA TYR A 102 5.44 -25.06 3.97
C TYR A 102 4.87 -24.67 5.34
N SER A 103 4.68 -25.65 6.24
CA SER A 103 4.19 -25.39 7.59
C SER A 103 5.17 -24.55 8.41
N GLU A 104 6.49 -24.81 8.26
CA GLU A 104 7.54 -24.01 8.91
C GLU A 104 7.60 -22.59 8.35
N ALA A 105 7.34 -22.42 7.05
CA ALA A 105 7.23 -21.10 6.43
C ALA A 105 6.05 -20.28 7.00
N LEU A 106 4.89 -20.89 7.20
CA LEU A 106 3.75 -20.24 7.86
C LEU A 106 4.11 -19.81 9.30
N GLU A 107 4.77 -20.70 10.05
CA GLU A 107 5.24 -20.38 11.41
C GLU A 107 6.26 -19.22 11.44
N ALA A 108 7.12 -19.14 10.41
CA ALA A 108 8.09 -18.06 10.25
C ALA A 108 7.39 -16.69 10.12
N VAL A 109 6.34 -16.61 9.31
CA VAL A 109 5.57 -15.37 9.14
C VAL A 109 4.72 -15.07 10.36
N ASP A 110 3.85 -16.01 10.76
CA ASP A 110 2.77 -15.75 11.70
C ASP A 110 3.27 -15.52 13.14
N HIS A 111 4.35 -16.20 13.52
CA HIS A 111 4.86 -16.15 14.90
C HIS A 111 6.18 -15.40 15.04
N ARG A 112 7.01 -15.35 14.02
CA ARG A 112 8.35 -14.72 14.08
C ARG A 112 8.43 -13.41 13.28
N GLY A 113 7.49 -13.17 12.36
CA GLY A 113 7.54 -12.02 11.45
C GLY A 113 8.73 -12.06 10.48
N ASP A 114 9.27 -13.27 10.22
CA ASP A 114 10.46 -13.50 9.40
C ASP A 114 10.06 -13.89 7.97
N ALA A 115 9.73 -12.88 7.17
CA ALA A 115 9.33 -13.07 5.78
C ALA A 115 10.46 -13.66 4.91
N GLU A 116 11.72 -13.34 5.21
CA GLU A 116 12.85 -13.88 4.44
C GLU A 116 13.06 -15.38 4.67
N ALA A 117 12.93 -15.83 5.92
CA ALA A 117 12.96 -17.26 6.21
C ALA A 117 11.77 -17.98 5.53
N ALA A 118 10.59 -17.38 5.55
CA ALA A 118 9.41 -17.95 4.90
C ALA A 118 9.58 -18.07 3.39
N ILE A 119 10.11 -17.05 2.71
CA ILE A 119 10.40 -17.08 1.27
C ILE A 119 11.34 -18.26 0.95
N ARG A 120 12.46 -18.39 1.67
CA ARG A 120 13.40 -19.51 1.44
C ARG A 120 12.76 -20.89 1.63
N LEU A 121 12.00 -21.08 2.72
CA LEU A 121 11.32 -22.34 3.02
C LEU A 121 10.24 -22.69 1.96
N LEU A 122 9.53 -21.69 1.46
CA LEU A 122 8.56 -21.89 0.37
C LEU A 122 9.25 -22.29 -0.94
N GLU A 123 10.38 -21.70 -1.24
CA GLU A 123 11.20 -22.08 -2.42
C GLU A 123 11.73 -23.50 -2.31
N GLU A 124 12.27 -23.89 -1.15
CA GLU A 124 12.70 -25.26 -0.90
C GLU A 124 11.53 -26.26 -1.04
N ALA A 125 10.33 -25.90 -0.55
CA ALA A 125 9.14 -26.73 -0.73
C ALA A 125 8.75 -26.86 -2.22
N LEU A 126 8.89 -25.79 -3.00
CA LEU A 126 8.60 -25.77 -4.43
C LEU A 126 9.67 -26.46 -5.30
N GLU A 127 10.92 -26.55 -4.83
CA GLU A 127 11.94 -27.40 -5.45
C GLU A 127 11.58 -28.89 -5.33
N ILE A 128 10.93 -29.29 -4.20
CA ILE A 128 10.48 -30.67 -3.98
C ILE A 128 9.18 -30.96 -4.74
N ASP A 129 8.20 -30.04 -4.69
CA ASP A 129 6.92 -30.17 -5.40
C ASP A 129 6.59 -28.87 -6.15
N PRO A 130 6.98 -28.75 -7.43
CA PRO A 130 6.67 -27.57 -8.27
C PRO A 130 5.18 -27.36 -8.55
N GLU A 131 4.33 -28.35 -8.23
CA GLU A 131 2.87 -28.26 -8.39
C GLU A 131 2.15 -27.95 -7.07
N PHE A 132 2.87 -27.58 -6.01
CA PHE A 132 2.29 -27.21 -4.72
C PHE A 132 1.68 -25.80 -4.80
N ALA A 133 0.43 -25.70 -5.25
CA ALA A 133 -0.29 -24.46 -5.54
C ALA A 133 -0.38 -23.51 -4.33
N SER A 134 -0.64 -24.03 -3.12
CA SER A 134 -0.71 -23.20 -1.89
C SER A 134 0.64 -22.58 -1.53
N ALA A 135 1.77 -23.28 -1.82
CA ALA A 135 3.10 -22.72 -1.61
C ALA A 135 3.40 -21.59 -2.61
N TRP A 136 3.06 -21.75 -3.88
CA TRP A 136 3.15 -20.67 -4.87
C TRP A 136 2.34 -19.44 -4.46
N ARG A 137 1.09 -19.64 -4.03
CA ARG A 137 0.23 -18.54 -3.58
C ARG A 137 0.84 -17.80 -2.38
N LYS A 138 1.34 -18.54 -1.38
CA LYS A 138 1.96 -17.93 -0.20
C LYS A 138 3.25 -17.20 -0.55
N LEU A 139 4.09 -17.79 -1.41
CA LEU A 139 5.32 -17.15 -1.91
C LEU A 139 5.01 -15.82 -2.62
N GLY A 140 4.00 -15.79 -3.48
CA GLY A 140 3.57 -14.56 -4.16
C GLY A 140 3.17 -13.46 -3.17
N ILE A 141 2.46 -13.80 -2.10
CA ILE A 141 2.07 -12.85 -1.03
C ILE A 141 3.31 -12.28 -0.32
N GLU A 142 4.25 -13.14 0.09
CA GLU A 142 5.43 -12.71 0.86
C GLU A 142 6.37 -11.84 0.01
N LEU A 143 6.62 -12.21 -1.25
CA LEU A 143 7.42 -11.40 -2.19
C LEU A 143 6.77 -10.04 -2.46
N ARG A 144 5.45 -9.99 -2.67
CA ARG A 144 4.71 -8.74 -2.85
C ARG A 144 4.81 -7.82 -1.61
N ASN A 145 4.67 -8.40 -0.42
CA ASN A 145 4.77 -7.66 0.84
C ASN A 145 6.19 -7.12 1.07
N ALA A 146 7.23 -7.83 0.60
CA ALA A 146 8.61 -7.38 0.66
C ALA A 146 8.91 -6.18 -0.26
N ARG A 147 8.03 -5.86 -1.22
CA ARG A 147 8.15 -4.76 -2.19
C ARG A 147 9.45 -4.76 -3.01
N ARG A 148 10.03 -5.92 -3.21
CA ARG A 148 11.23 -6.15 -4.03
C ARG A 148 11.03 -7.44 -4.82
N GLU A 149 11.81 -7.63 -5.89
CA GLU A 149 11.75 -8.82 -6.74
C GLU A 149 10.35 -9.02 -7.37
N ARG A 150 9.80 -7.94 -7.94
CA ARG A 150 8.43 -7.92 -8.49
C ARG A 150 8.18 -9.01 -9.52
N ALA A 151 9.16 -9.33 -10.39
CA ALA A 151 9.01 -10.41 -11.36
C ALA A 151 8.84 -11.77 -10.70
N ARG A 152 9.56 -12.04 -9.60
CA ARG A 152 9.37 -13.29 -8.83
C ARG A 152 8.00 -13.35 -8.19
N ALA A 153 7.51 -12.23 -7.65
CA ALA A 153 6.15 -12.14 -7.11
C ALA A 153 5.10 -12.41 -8.20
N THR A 154 5.21 -11.74 -9.36
CA THR A 154 4.34 -11.94 -10.53
C THR A 154 4.37 -13.39 -11.00
N HIS A 155 5.56 -14.00 -11.11
CA HIS A 155 5.71 -15.40 -11.45
C HIS A 155 4.99 -16.32 -10.46
N ALA A 156 5.20 -16.13 -9.16
CA ALA A 156 4.58 -16.95 -8.12
C ALA A 156 3.04 -16.84 -8.14
N VAL A 157 2.49 -15.63 -8.30
CA VAL A 157 1.05 -15.40 -8.43
C VAL A 157 0.50 -16.08 -9.68
N THR A 158 1.20 -15.99 -10.82
CA THR A 158 0.82 -16.65 -12.08
C THR A 158 0.80 -18.16 -11.93
N ARG A 159 1.85 -18.74 -11.31
CA ARG A 159 1.90 -20.19 -11.06
C ARG A 159 0.78 -20.67 -10.15
N ALA A 160 0.44 -19.90 -9.09
CA ALA A 160 -0.69 -20.23 -8.22
C ALA A 160 -2.02 -20.23 -9.00
N TYR A 161 -2.21 -19.24 -9.90
CA TYR A 161 -3.38 -19.17 -10.76
C TYR A 161 -3.47 -20.32 -11.78
N GLU A 162 -2.37 -20.69 -12.42
CA GLU A 162 -2.31 -21.85 -13.34
C GLU A 162 -2.66 -23.17 -12.63
N LEU A 163 -2.27 -23.31 -11.37
CA LEU A 163 -2.52 -24.47 -10.54
C LEU A 163 -3.78 -24.37 -9.67
N LYS A 164 -4.65 -23.39 -9.91
CA LYS A 164 -5.81 -23.07 -9.08
C LYS A 164 -6.79 -24.23 -8.86
N ASP A 165 -6.86 -25.17 -9.80
CA ASP A 165 -7.73 -26.35 -9.66
C ASP A 165 -7.21 -27.34 -8.60
N ARG A 166 -5.99 -27.15 -8.12
CA ARG A 166 -5.37 -27.86 -6.98
C ARG A 166 -5.51 -27.11 -5.65
N LEU A 167 -6.30 -26.06 -5.61
CA LEU A 167 -6.57 -25.26 -4.41
C LEU A 167 -7.97 -25.57 -3.88
N THR A 168 -8.16 -25.37 -2.57
CA THR A 168 -9.50 -25.36 -1.99
C THR A 168 -10.34 -24.25 -2.64
N PRO A 169 -11.68 -24.31 -2.62
CA PRO A 169 -12.51 -23.27 -3.24
C PRO A 169 -12.16 -21.84 -2.79
N ARG A 170 -11.91 -21.65 -1.49
CA ARG A 170 -11.50 -20.36 -0.93
C ARG A 170 -10.13 -19.92 -1.45
N GLU A 171 -9.12 -20.78 -1.40
CA GLU A 171 -7.77 -20.47 -1.88
C GLU A 171 -7.72 -20.23 -3.39
N ARG A 172 -8.54 -20.96 -4.15
CA ARG A 172 -8.68 -20.76 -5.59
C ARG A 172 -9.16 -19.33 -5.90
N TYR A 173 -10.20 -18.85 -5.23
CA TYR A 173 -10.66 -17.48 -5.44
C TYR A 173 -9.65 -16.44 -4.97
N LEU A 174 -8.88 -16.70 -3.90
CA LEU A 174 -7.76 -15.85 -3.50
C LEU A 174 -6.66 -15.80 -4.58
N ALA A 175 -6.32 -16.94 -5.19
CA ALA A 175 -5.32 -16.98 -6.27
C ALA A 175 -5.84 -16.29 -7.55
N GLU A 176 -7.13 -16.47 -7.88
CA GLU A 176 -7.79 -15.78 -9.00
C GLU A 176 -7.78 -14.25 -8.76
N ALA A 177 -8.18 -13.80 -7.58
CA ALA A 177 -8.18 -12.38 -7.23
C ALA A 177 -6.78 -11.76 -7.29
N ALA A 178 -5.78 -12.41 -6.70
CA ALA A 178 -4.40 -11.93 -6.74
C ALA A 178 -3.87 -11.84 -8.18
N TYR A 179 -4.14 -12.84 -9.02
CA TYR A 179 -3.75 -12.82 -10.43
C TYR A 179 -4.41 -11.67 -11.20
N TYR A 180 -5.70 -11.44 -10.99
CA TYR A 180 -6.40 -10.34 -11.64
C TYR A 180 -5.95 -8.97 -11.15
N MET A 181 -5.63 -8.82 -9.86
CA MET A 181 -5.12 -7.56 -9.32
C MET A 181 -3.68 -7.26 -9.72
N ASP A 182 -2.79 -8.26 -9.57
CA ASP A 182 -1.34 -8.03 -9.60
C ASP A 182 -0.70 -8.30 -10.98
N VAL A 183 -1.38 -9.08 -11.85
CA VAL A 183 -0.84 -9.50 -13.15
C VAL A 183 -1.68 -8.96 -14.32
N GLN A 184 -3.01 -9.05 -14.21
CA GLN A 184 -3.91 -8.61 -15.28
C GLN A 184 -4.43 -7.19 -15.08
N PHE A 185 -4.30 -6.63 -13.87
CA PHE A 185 -4.84 -5.33 -13.48
C PHE A 185 -6.34 -5.18 -13.79
N ASP A 186 -7.08 -6.29 -13.65
CA ASP A 186 -8.52 -6.40 -13.90
C ASP A 186 -9.30 -6.42 -12.57
N GLU A 187 -9.59 -5.23 -12.06
CA GLU A 187 -10.32 -5.06 -10.80
C GLU A 187 -11.73 -5.68 -10.83
N ALA A 188 -12.39 -5.69 -11.98
CA ALA A 188 -13.73 -6.25 -12.10
C ALA A 188 -13.74 -7.78 -11.92
N ARG A 189 -12.74 -8.48 -12.47
CA ARG A 189 -12.58 -9.92 -12.23
C ARG A 189 -12.10 -10.23 -10.81
N ALA A 190 -11.21 -9.42 -10.24
CA ALA A 190 -10.78 -9.56 -8.87
C ALA A 190 -11.97 -9.40 -7.91
N MET A 191 -12.81 -8.37 -8.11
CA MET A 191 -14.06 -8.16 -7.37
C MET A 191 -14.96 -9.40 -7.43
N THR A 192 -15.17 -9.96 -8.63
CA THR A 192 -15.98 -11.18 -8.80
C THR A 192 -15.42 -12.35 -7.99
N ALA A 193 -14.10 -12.51 -7.94
CA ALA A 193 -13.47 -13.58 -7.15
C ALA A 193 -13.70 -13.39 -5.63
N TYR A 194 -13.57 -12.17 -5.12
CA TYR A 194 -13.87 -11.88 -3.71
C TYR A 194 -15.36 -12.04 -3.37
N GLU A 195 -16.27 -11.63 -4.26
CA GLU A 195 -17.72 -11.86 -4.10
C GLU A 195 -18.04 -13.36 -3.99
N ARG A 196 -17.39 -14.20 -4.80
CA ARG A 196 -17.54 -15.68 -4.69
C ARG A 196 -17.00 -16.23 -3.40
N MET A 197 -15.97 -15.62 -2.79
CA MET A 197 -15.55 -16.00 -1.44
C MET A 197 -16.63 -15.66 -0.42
N LEU A 198 -17.26 -14.49 -0.54
CA LEU A 198 -18.37 -14.09 0.35
C LEU A 198 -19.64 -14.93 0.13
N ASP A 199 -19.83 -15.52 -1.06
CA ASP A 199 -20.89 -16.52 -1.29
C ASP A 199 -20.62 -17.82 -0.52
N LEU A 200 -19.33 -18.19 -0.33
CA LEU A 200 -18.95 -19.34 0.48
C LEU A 200 -19.05 -19.05 1.99
N ASP A 201 -18.54 -17.90 2.40
CA ASP A 201 -18.59 -17.39 3.77
C ASP A 201 -18.83 -15.87 3.76
N PRO A 202 -20.05 -15.40 4.11
CA PRO A 202 -20.37 -13.97 4.16
C PRO A 202 -19.55 -13.17 5.18
N ASN A 203 -18.85 -13.86 6.09
CA ASN A 203 -17.98 -13.28 7.11
C ASN A 203 -16.50 -13.57 6.85
N ASP A 204 -16.09 -13.92 5.63
CA ASP A 204 -14.68 -14.03 5.30
C ASP A 204 -14.03 -12.63 5.38
N ASP A 205 -13.27 -12.40 6.46
CA ASP A 205 -12.63 -11.11 6.78
C ASP A 205 -11.65 -10.65 5.70
N TRP A 206 -10.92 -11.60 5.09
CA TRP A 206 -9.99 -11.32 3.98
C TRP A 206 -10.73 -10.87 2.73
N ALA A 207 -11.82 -11.56 2.38
CA ALA A 207 -12.63 -11.17 1.23
C ALA A 207 -13.26 -9.79 1.44
N LEU A 208 -13.78 -9.52 2.65
CA LEU A 208 -14.34 -8.21 3.00
C LEU A 208 -13.29 -7.11 2.90
N ASN A 209 -12.09 -7.31 3.49
CA ASN A 209 -11.02 -6.33 3.44
C ASN A 209 -10.55 -6.06 1.99
N ASN A 210 -10.27 -7.12 1.22
CA ASN A 210 -9.72 -6.95 -0.12
C ASN A 210 -10.76 -6.41 -1.12
N LEU A 211 -12.03 -6.80 -1.00
CA LEU A 211 -13.10 -6.19 -1.77
C LEU A 211 -13.25 -4.69 -1.44
N GLY A 212 -13.05 -4.32 -0.16
CA GLY A 212 -12.96 -2.92 0.25
C GLY A 212 -11.83 -2.16 -0.44
N ILE A 213 -10.65 -2.77 -0.60
CA ILE A 213 -9.54 -2.17 -1.36
C ILE A 213 -9.95 -1.91 -2.82
N VAL A 214 -10.58 -2.89 -3.47
CA VAL A 214 -11.05 -2.73 -4.87
C VAL A 214 -12.05 -1.56 -4.99
N TYR A 215 -13.04 -1.47 -4.09
CA TYR A 215 -13.97 -0.33 -4.11
C TYR A 215 -13.27 1.01 -3.83
N GLY A 216 -12.27 1.02 -2.96
CA GLY A 216 -11.45 2.20 -2.70
C GLY A 216 -10.68 2.68 -3.94
N ASN A 217 -10.10 1.76 -4.70
CA ASN A 217 -9.44 2.04 -5.98
C ASN A 217 -10.42 2.57 -7.03
N LEU A 218 -11.64 2.03 -7.05
CA LEU A 218 -12.72 2.51 -7.93
C LEU A 218 -13.36 3.83 -7.45
N GLY A 219 -12.87 4.43 -6.36
CA GLY A 219 -13.35 5.70 -5.81
C GLY A 219 -14.61 5.60 -4.96
N ASP A 220 -15.18 4.40 -4.74
CA ASP A 220 -16.34 4.19 -3.85
C ASP A 220 -15.89 4.02 -2.39
N GLN A 221 -15.44 5.12 -1.80
CA GLN A 221 -14.86 5.15 -0.45
C GLN A 221 -15.87 4.73 0.63
N GLU A 222 -17.16 5.07 0.46
CA GLU A 222 -18.20 4.70 1.44
C GLU A 222 -18.43 3.19 1.46
N ARG A 223 -18.46 2.55 0.29
CA ARG A 223 -18.61 1.11 0.20
C ARG A 223 -17.37 0.38 0.70
N ALA A 224 -16.17 0.91 0.41
CA ALA A 224 -14.91 0.41 0.97
C ALA A 224 -14.95 0.45 2.50
N LEU A 225 -15.37 1.56 3.09
CA LEU A 225 -15.47 1.75 4.53
C LEU A 225 -16.47 0.78 5.19
N ASP A 226 -17.63 0.54 4.56
CA ASP A 226 -18.61 -0.46 5.06
C ASP A 226 -18.00 -1.86 5.12
N LEU A 227 -17.32 -2.26 4.04
CA LEU A 227 -16.67 -3.58 3.94
C LEU A 227 -15.55 -3.74 4.98
N TYR A 228 -14.71 -2.73 5.18
CA TYR A 228 -13.68 -2.75 6.21
C TYR A 228 -14.27 -2.85 7.62
N ARG A 229 -15.35 -2.11 7.92
CA ARG A 229 -16.04 -2.20 9.21
C ARG A 229 -16.62 -3.57 9.46
N ARG A 230 -17.17 -4.21 8.44
CA ARG A 230 -17.64 -5.61 8.53
C ARG A 230 -16.47 -6.57 8.74
N SER A 231 -15.34 -6.40 8.06
CA SER A 231 -14.14 -7.22 8.26
C SER A 231 -13.63 -7.13 9.71
N VAL A 232 -13.47 -5.89 10.24
CA VAL A 232 -13.03 -5.66 11.64
C VAL A 232 -14.00 -6.26 12.67
N ALA A 233 -15.29 -6.32 12.35
CA ALA A 233 -16.28 -6.94 13.24
C ALA A 233 -16.14 -8.47 13.32
N VAL A 234 -15.51 -9.09 12.32
CA VAL A 234 -15.19 -10.53 12.31
C VAL A 234 -13.85 -10.77 13.01
N ASP A 235 -12.81 -10.09 12.52
CA ASP A 235 -11.46 -10.17 13.10
C ASP A 235 -10.78 -8.79 13.02
N SER A 236 -10.28 -8.32 14.17
CA SER A 236 -9.62 -7.03 14.27
C SER A 236 -8.16 -7.15 13.84
N SER A 237 -7.88 -6.82 12.57
CA SER A 237 -6.51 -6.73 12.06
C SER A 237 -6.03 -5.28 12.01
N SER A 238 -4.72 -5.08 12.22
CA SER A 238 -4.10 -3.76 12.10
C SER A 238 -4.13 -3.24 10.66
N ILE A 239 -4.15 -4.13 9.67
CA ILE A 239 -4.26 -3.79 8.25
C ILE A 239 -5.62 -3.17 7.97
N THR A 240 -6.71 -3.86 8.38
CA THR A 240 -8.08 -3.39 8.12
C THR A 240 -8.39 -2.12 8.89
N LEU A 241 -7.93 -1.99 10.16
CA LEU A 241 -8.05 -0.72 10.90
C LEU A 241 -7.28 0.42 10.22
N GLY A 242 -6.10 0.13 9.69
CA GLY A 242 -5.33 1.08 8.89
C GLY A 242 -6.08 1.50 7.62
N ASN A 243 -6.71 0.56 6.91
CA ASN A 243 -7.52 0.86 5.74
C ASN A 243 -8.72 1.75 6.07
N ILE A 244 -9.41 1.49 7.20
CA ILE A 244 -10.48 2.39 7.71
C ILE A 244 -9.93 3.80 7.92
N MET A 245 -8.83 3.92 8.64
CA MET A 245 -8.19 5.20 8.97
C MET A 245 -7.82 5.98 7.71
N PHE A 246 -7.07 5.38 6.78
CA PHE A 246 -6.65 6.05 5.54
C PHE A 246 -7.84 6.41 4.64
N THR A 247 -8.89 5.57 4.60
CA THR A 247 -10.11 5.89 3.87
C THR A 247 -10.80 7.12 4.47
N LEU A 248 -10.91 7.19 5.80
CA LEU A 248 -11.50 8.34 6.50
C LEU A 248 -10.69 9.63 6.31
N ILE A 249 -9.35 9.55 6.31
CA ILE A 249 -8.47 10.69 6.01
C ILE A 249 -8.74 11.21 4.58
N ARG A 250 -8.79 10.31 3.59
CA ARG A 250 -9.08 10.66 2.19
C ARG A 250 -10.47 11.25 1.99
N MET A 251 -11.43 10.89 2.84
CA MET A 251 -12.78 11.47 2.87
C MET A 251 -12.87 12.79 3.66
N GLY A 252 -11.79 13.24 4.32
CA GLY A 252 -11.77 14.41 5.19
C GLY A 252 -12.53 14.22 6.51
N ARG A 253 -12.80 12.97 6.90
CA ARG A 253 -13.51 12.61 8.14
C ARG A 253 -12.51 12.45 9.29
N PHE A 254 -11.80 13.54 9.62
CA PHE A 254 -10.64 13.50 10.52
C PHE A 254 -10.96 13.08 11.95
N GLU A 255 -12.14 13.44 12.49
CA GLU A 255 -12.56 13.00 13.81
C GLU A 255 -12.71 11.48 13.89
N GLU A 256 -13.36 10.87 12.88
CA GLU A 256 -13.51 9.41 12.83
C GLU A 256 -12.17 8.71 12.55
N ALA A 257 -11.29 9.32 11.75
CA ALA A 257 -9.94 8.82 11.53
C ALA A 257 -9.15 8.80 12.85
N THR A 258 -9.27 9.83 13.68
CA THR A 258 -8.64 9.90 15.01
C THR A 258 -9.17 8.79 15.93
N GLU A 259 -10.47 8.50 15.93
CA GLU A 259 -11.05 7.38 16.68
C GLU A 259 -10.45 6.03 16.24
N ALA A 260 -10.27 5.84 14.93
CA ALA A 260 -9.64 4.63 14.38
C ALA A 260 -8.15 4.54 14.77
N ILE A 261 -7.41 5.65 14.78
CA ILE A 261 -6.02 5.74 15.26
C ILE A 261 -5.92 5.33 16.73
N GLU A 262 -6.78 5.88 17.58
CA GLU A 262 -6.82 5.54 19.01
C GLU A 262 -7.14 4.05 19.25
N ALA A 263 -8.05 3.47 18.47
CA ALA A 263 -8.33 2.05 18.51
C ALA A 263 -7.10 1.23 18.08
N GLY A 264 -6.40 1.68 17.03
CA GLY A 264 -5.16 1.09 16.56
C GLY A 264 -4.07 1.09 17.61
N TYR A 265 -3.81 2.20 18.29
CA TYR A 265 -2.82 2.28 19.37
C TYR A 265 -3.15 1.36 20.55
N ARG A 266 -4.44 1.20 20.90
CA ARG A 266 -4.85 0.28 21.97
C ARG A 266 -4.61 -1.18 21.62
N LEU A 267 -4.91 -1.58 20.38
CA LEU A 267 -4.84 -2.98 19.94
C LEU A 267 -3.45 -3.35 19.42
N PHE A 268 -2.80 -2.43 18.73
CA PHE A 268 -1.54 -2.63 18.00
C PHE A 268 -0.52 -1.52 18.28
N PRO A 269 -0.06 -1.35 19.53
CA PRO A 269 0.75 -0.19 19.95
C PRO A 269 2.12 -0.08 19.26
N LYS A 270 2.57 -1.13 18.57
CA LYS A 270 3.83 -1.17 17.82
C LYS A 270 3.63 -1.12 16.30
N ASP A 271 2.43 -0.86 15.83
CA ASP A 271 2.17 -0.75 14.39
C ASP A 271 2.35 0.70 13.92
N ARG A 272 3.34 0.92 13.07
CA ARG A 272 3.70 2.25 12.55
C ARG A 272 2.59 2.94 11.77
N ARG A 273 1.61 2.17 11.19
CA ARG A 273 0.53 2.75 10.37
C ARG A 273 -0.27 3.81 11.11
N PHE A 274 -0.51 3.61 12.41
CA PHE A 274 -1.31 4.55 13.20
C PHE A 274 -0.56 5.85 13.51
N TYR A 275 0.78 5.81 13.64
CA TYR A 275 1.59 7.01 13.72
C TYR A 275 1.60 7.78 12.39
N VAL A 276 1.72 7.05 11.27
CA VAL A 276 1.64 7.64 9.92
C VAL A 276 0.30 8.35 9.73
N GLY A 277 -0.82 7.66 9.99
CA GLY A 277 -2.14 8.28 9.87
C GLY A 277 -2.35 9.48 10.83
N GLU A 278 -1.79 9.44 12.04
CA GLU A 278 -1.83 10.59 12.96
C GLU A 278 -1.05 11.79 12.39
N MET A 279 0.12 11.57 11.75
CA MET A 279 0.86 12.61 11.04
C MET A 279 0.10 13.14 9.81
N ASP A 280 -0.55 12.27 9.03
CA ASP A 280 -1.37 12.67 7.89
C ASP A 280 -2.58 13.53 8.31
N VAL A 281 -3.24 13.19 9.42
CA VAL A 281 -4.30 14.03 9.99
C VAL A 281 -3.74 15.38 10.41
N ALA A 282 -2.63 15.42 11.14
CA ALA A 282 -1.99 16.66 11.58
C ALA A 282 -1.59 17.54 10.36
N MET A 283 -1.05 16.93 9.31
CA MET A 283 -0.65 17.62 8.09
C MET A 283 -1.86 18.25 7.36
N ASN A 284 -2.99 17.53 7.27
CA ASN A 284 -4.22 18.06 6.68
C ASN A 284 -4.84 19.20 7.51
N LEU A 285 -4.68 19.16 8.83
CA LEU A 285 -5.13 20.20 9.76
C LEU A 285 -4.12 21.35 9.92
N GLU A 286 -3.00 21.32 9.20
CA GLU A 286 -1.92 22.31 9.25
C GLU A 286 -1.24 22.39 10.64
N ASP A 287 -1.31 21.31 11.43
CA ASP A 287 -0.61 21.17 12.72
C ASP A 287 0.83 20.66 12.51
N TYR A 288 1.70 21.54 12.01
CA TYR A 288 3.10 21.23 11.68
C TYR A 288 3.94 20.87 12.91
N GLU A 289 3.63 21.42 14.09
CA GLU A 289 4.27 21.06 15.35
C GLU A 289 3.82 19.67 15.84
N GLY A 290 2.55 19.34 15.63
CA GLY A 290 2.00 18.02 15.87
C GLY A 290 2.72 16.94 15.07
N VAL A 291 2.99 17.18 13.77
CA VAL A 291 3.76 16.25 12.93
C VAL A 291 5.13 15.93 13.55
N VAL A 292 5.87 16.94 14.01
CA VAL A 292 7.20 16.75 14.65
C VAL A 292 7.07 15.92 15.94
N THR A 293 6.05 16.22 16.74
CA THR A 293 5.79 15.51 18.00
C THR A 293 5.47 14.03 17.75
N ILE A 294 4.61 13.74 16.77
CA ILE A 294 4.18 12.37 16.43
C ILE A 294 5.34 11.58 15.80
N ALA A 295 6.09 12.19 14.90
CA ALA A 295 7.26 11.57 14.29
C ALA A 295 8.32 11.17 15.35
N THR A 296 8.60 12.06 16.31
CA THR A 296 9.51 11.77 17.42
C THR A 296 8.99 10.63 18.29
N LYS A 297 7.70 10.66 18.65
CA LYS A 297 7.02 9.58 19.40
C LYS A 297 7.15 8.23 18.69
N MET A 298 7.01 8.21 17.35
CA MET A 298 7.16 7.01 16.54
C MET A 298 8.60 6.48 16.55
N GLN A 299 9.59 7.36 16.36
CA GLN A 299 11.01 7.00 16.40
C GLN A 299 11.41 6.39 17.75
N ASP A 300 10.94 6.96 18.85
CA ASP A 300 11.19 6.48 20.20
C ASP A 300 10.48 5.16 20.52
N ALA A 301 9.26 4.99 20.05
CA ALA A 301 8.47 3.78 20.27
C ALA A 301 8.95 2.59 19.43
N LEU A 302 9.52 2.85 18.25
CA LEU A 302 9.90 1.85 17.24
C LEU A 302 11.38 2.00 16.80
N PRO A 303 12.36 2.01 17.74
CA PRO A 303 13.75 2.35 17.42
C PRO A 303 14.45 1.34 16.49
N SER A 304 13.97 0.08 16.46
CA SER A 304 14.53 -1.00 15.64
C SER A 304 13.73 -1.27 14.36
N ASP A 305 12.62 -0.58 14.15
CA ASP A 305 11.80 -0.70 12.93
C ASP A 305 12.34 0.26 11.87
N MET A 306 13.21 -0.25 10.97
CA MET A 306 13.82 0.57 9.91
C MET A 306 12.77 1.27 9.01
N PRO A 307 11.68 0.61 8.56
CA PRO A 307 10.60 1.30 7.86
C PRO A 307 9.98 2.45 8.66
N ALA A 308 9.77 2.28 9.97
CA ALA A 308 9.26 3.35 10.83
C ALA A 308 10.24 4.52 10.92
N GLN A 309 11.54 4.22 11.04
CA GLN A 309 12.60 5.24 11.07
C GLN A 309 12.69 6.01 9.76
N ALA A 310 12.52 5.35 8.61
CA ALA A 310 12.52 6.00 7.30
C ALA A 310 11.27 6.86 7.11
N VAL A 311 10.07 6.31 7.29
CA VAL A 311 8.81 7.02 6.98
C VAL A 311 8.58 8.21 7.90
N SER A 312 8.95 8.14 9.19
CA SER A 312 8.88 9.30 10.09
C SER A 312 9.76 10.46 9.63
N ARG A 313 10.94 10.16 9.07
CA ARG A 313 11.83 11.17 8.52
C ARG A 313 11.31 11.76 7.23
N PHE A 314 10.69 10.96 6.36
CA PHE A 314 10.05 11.52 5.16
C PHE A 314 8.93 12.51 5.51
N HIS A 315 8.10 12.22 6.52
CA HIS A 315 7.10 13.20 6.99
C HIS A 315 7.74 14.45 7.61
N LEU A 316 8.85 14.30 8.34
CA LEU A 316 9.59 15.46 8.86
C LEU A 316 10.22 16.29 7.73
N ALA A 317 10.76 15.66 6.70
CA ALA A 317 11.31 16.34 5.53
C ALA A 317 10.22 17.10 4.77
N GLU A 318 9.08 16.47 4.50
CA GLU A 318 7.91 17.10 3.89
C GLU A 318 7.41 18.29 4.74
N ASN A 319 7.32 18.11 6.06
CA ASN A 319 6.95 19.17 6.99
C ASN A 319 7.92 20.36 6.96
N ALA A 320 9.21 20.11 6.77
CA ALA A 320 10.22 21.17 6.60
C ALA A 320 10.09 21.85 5.23
N ASP A 321 9.87 21.08 4.16
CA ASP A 321 9.63 21.59 2.81
C ASP A 321 8.43 22.54 2.75
N LEU A 322 7.31 22.15 3.34
CA LEU A 322 6.11 22.98 3.44
C LEU A 322 6.38 24.34 4.09
N GLN A 323 7.28 24.38 5.06
CA GLN A 323 7.68 25.60 5.75
C GLN A 323 8.85 26.35 5.07
N GLY A 324 9.29 25.89 3.89
CA GLY A 324 10.40 26.51 3.14
C GLY A 324 11.77 26.29 3.77
N ARG A 325 11.91 25.33 4.69
CA ARG A 325 13.18 24.94 5.33
C ARG A 325 13.89 23.86 4.52
N LEU A 326 14.25 24.20 3.27
CA LEU A 326 14.72 23.27 2.25
C LEU A 326 16.02 22.55 2.64
N ALA A 327 16.96 23.27 3.27
CA ALA A 327 18.22 22.68 3.73
C ALA A 327 18.00 21.63 4.84
N GLU A 328 17.05 21.88 5.74
CA GLU A 328 16.65 20.93 6.77
C GLU A 328 15.96 19.71 6.15
N ALA A 329 15.03 19.94 5.21
CA ALA A 329 14.33 18.86 4.50
C ALA A 329 15.32 17.92 3.78
N THR A 330 16.29 18.49 3.03
CA THR A 330 17.35 17.71 2.36
C THR A 330 18.14 16.85 3.36
N ALA A 331 18.57 17.43 4.48
CA ALA A 331 19.36 16.69 5.46
C ALA A 331 18.57 15.53 6.09
N ILE A 332 17.27 15.73 6.38
CA ILE A 332 16.40 14.71 6.94
C ILE A 332 16.10 13.61 5.89
N GLU A 333 15.88 13.99 4.63
CA GLU A 333 15.64 13.05 3.53
C GLU A 333 16.86 12.15 3.27
N GLU A 334 18.08 12.70 3.32
CA GLU A 334 19.31 11.92 3.25
C GLU A 334 19.42 10.89 4.39
N GLU A 335 18.93 11.23 5.59
CA GLU A 335 18.84 10.27 6.69
C GLU A 335 17.82 9.18 6.42
N ALA A 336 16.65 9.51 5.89
CA ALA A 336 15.61 8.55 5.53
C ALA A 336 16.11 7.60 4.44
N SER A 337 16.77 8.12 3.41
CA SER A 337 17.34 7.36 2.29
C SER A 337 18.35 6.31 2.76
N ARG A 338 19.18 6.61 3.78
CA ARG A 338 20.10 5.62 4.37
C ARG A 338 19.38 4.40 4.94
N TYR A 339 18.18 4.55 5.50
CA TYR A 339 17.37 3.41 5.94
C TYR A 339 16.83 2.60 4.76
N LEU A 340 16.40 3.24 3.67
CA LEU A 340 15.97 2.55 2.44
C LEU A 340 17.12 1.74 1.82
N GLN A 341 18.31 2.34 1.74
CA GLN A 341 19.53 1.67 1.25
C GLN A 341 19.88 0.44 2.10
N GLN A 342 19.83 0.56 3.43
CA GLN A 342 20.07 -0.56 4.34
C GLN A 342 19.06 -1.70 4.17
N MET A 343 17.83 -1.38 3.77
CA MET A 343 16.80 -2.37 3.45
C MET A 343 16.92 -2.92 2.03
N GLY A 344 17.83 -2.40 1.20
CA GLY A 344 17.97 -2.78 -0.21
C GLY A 344 16.75 -2.44 -1.05
N LEU A 345 16.00 -1.37 -0.68
CA LEU A 345 14.82 -0.96 -1.42
C LEU A 345 15.20 -0.12 -2.64
N PRO A 346 14.60 -0.39 -3.82
CA PRO A 346 14.81 0.42 -5.02
C PRO A 346 14.46 1.90 -4.78
N GLY A 347 15.25 2.80 -5.35
CA GLY A 347 15.02 4.24 -5.27
C GLY A 347 15.59 4.95 -4.04
N GLY A 348 16.17 4.21 -3.06
CA GLY A 348 16.84 4.81 -1.90
C GLY A 348 18.12 5.60 -2.23
N ASP A 349 18.67 5.41 -3.44
CA ASP A 349 19.87 6.09 -3.91
C ASP A 349 19.60 7.40 -4.68
N TYR A 350 18.34 7.72 -4.96
CA TYR A 350 17.97 8.87 -5.77
C TYR A 350 17.48 10.05 -4.92
N ALA A 351 17.88 11.25 -5.30
CA ALA A 351 17.54 12.51 -4.64
C ALA A 351 16.18 13.08 -5.15
N TRP A 352 15.09 12.32 -4.99
CA TRP A 352 13.76 12.67 -5.50
C TRP A 352 13.28 14.05 -5.00
N GLY A 353 13.30 14.26 -3.70
CA GLY A 353 12.82 15.51 -3.10
C GLY A 353 13.66 16.72 -3.54
N GLU A 354 14.99 16.56 -3.65
CA GLU A 354 15.86 17.66 -4.10
C GLU A 354 15.58 18.06 -5.56
N PHE A 355 15.22 17.10 -6.42
CA PHE A 355 14.79 17.42 -7.79
C PHE A 355 13.55 18.32 -7.79
N TRP A 356 12.50 17.94 -7.07
CA TRP A 356 11.25 18.70 -7.01
C TRP A 356 11.44 20.05 -6.31
N ARG A 357 12.21 20.12 -5.23
CA ARG A 357 12.59 21.39 -4.60
C ARG A 357 13.30 22.34 -5.58
N THR A 358 14.21 21.77 -6.38
CA THR A 358 14.95 22.57 -7.36
C THR A 358 14.06 23.05 -8.50
N LEU A 359 13.20 22.19 -9.02
CA LEU A 359 12.31 22.53 -10.13
C LEU A 359 11.18 23.47 -9.70
N ASP A 360 10.41 23.11 -8.69
CA ASP A 360 9.16 23.80 -8.36
C ASP A 360 9.35 24.95 -7.38
N VAL A 361 10.17 24.73 -6.33
CA VAL A 361 10.34 25.72 -5.27
C VAL A 361 11.38 26.76 -5.68
N ARG A 362 12.57 26.34 -6.13
CA ARG A 362 13.62 27.27 -6.61
C ARG A 362 13.36 27.79 -8.03
N ARG A 363 12.49 27.10 -8.78
CA ARG A 363 12.16 27.41 -10.18
C ARG A 363 13.41 27.38 -11.09
N ASP A 364 14.35 26.49 -10.81
CA ASP A 364 15.60 26.31 -11.54
C ASP A 364 15.59 25.03 -12.37
N THR A 365 14.99 25.13 -13.55
CA THR A 365 14.87 24.01 -14.51
C THR A 365 16.24 23.50 -14.98
N ALA A 366 17.26 24.38 -15.07
CA ALA A 366 18.59 23.98 -15.52
C ALA A 366 19.28 23.10 -14.50
N SER A 367 19.30 23.51 -13.23
CA SER A 367 19.88 22.73 -12.15
C SER A 367 19.09 21.43 -11.88
N ALA A 368 17.76 21.45 -12.03
CA ALA A 368 16.94 20.25 -11.92
C ALA A 368 17.31 19.21 -13.00
N ARG A 369 17.53 19.66 -14.25
CA ARG A 369 17.99 18.78 -15.35
C ARG A 369 19.39 18.21 -15.06
N GLU A 370 20.34 19.02 -14.62
CA GLU A 370 21.68 18.57 -14.26
C GLU A 370 21.65 17.56 -13.11
N LEU A 371 20.75 17.74 -12.15
CA LEU A 371 20.54 16.82 -11.05
C LEU A 371 19.99 15.46 -11.55
N LEU A 372 18.97 15.48 -12.41
CA LEU A 372 18.39 14.28 -13.00
C LEU A 372 19.43 13.49 -13.82
N GLU A 373 20.19 14.18 -14.69
CA GLU A 373 21.25 13.55 -15.49
C GLU A 373 22.33 12.93 -14.60
N ARG A 374 22.71 13.62 -13.53
CA ARG A 374 23.69 13.11 -12.55
C ARG A 374 23.18 11.87 -11.83
N MET A 375 21.92 11.87 -11.35
CA MET A 375 21.32 10.69 -10.70
C MET A 375 21.37 9.45 -11.60
N LEU A 376 21.06 9.59 -12.89
CA LEU A 376 21.10 8.49 -13.85
C LEU A 376 22.52 8.02 -14.20
N VAL A 377 23.52 8.92 -14.09
CA VAL A 377 24.94 8.55 -14.28
C VAL A 377 25.51 7.85 -13.05
N GLU A 378 25.17 8.33 -11.86
CA GLU A 378 25.68 7.76 -10.60
C GLU A 378 25.00 6.42 -10.25
N HIS A 379 23.72 6.28 -10.61
CA HIS A 379 22.89 5.09 -10.35
C HIS A 379 22.11 4.70 -11.61
N PRO A 380 22.78 4.10 -12.61
CA PRO A 380 22.14 3.69 -13.85
C PRO A 380 21.02 2.68 -13.62
N LEU A 381 19.88 2.86 -14.30
CA LEU A 381 18.73 1.96 -14.15
C LEU A 381 19.04 0.52 -14.57
N GLU A 382 19.95 0.33 -15.51
CA GLU A 382 20.43 -0.96 -15.97
C GLU A 382 21.19 -1.75 -14.91
N ASP A 383 21.73 -1.11 -13.87
CA ASP A 383 22.39 -1.78 -12.75
C ASP A 383 21.37 -2.47 -11.82
N ILE A 384 20.10 -2.11 -11.90
CA ILE A 384 19.00 -2.84 -11.25
C ILE A 384 18.69 -4.05 -12.13
N GLU A 385 19.06 -5.25 -11.65
CA GLU A 385 18.96 -6.50 -12.38
C GLU A 385 17.53 -6.77 -12.87
N GLU A 386 16.54 -6.59 -11.96
CA GLU A 386 15.15 -6.83 -12.25
C GLU A 386 14.49 -5.57 -12.87
N PRO A 387 14.11 -5.59 -14.16
CA PRO A 387 13.54 -4.41 -14.83
C PRO A 387 12.28 -3.85 -14.16
N LEU A 388 11.45 -4.71 -13.53
CA LEU A 388 10.25 -4.27 -12.82
C LEU A 388 10.54 -3.51 -11.53
N ASP A 389 11.73 -3.65 -10.97
CA ASP A 389 12.15 -2.91 -9.78
C ASP A 389 12.77 -1.55 -10.10
N ARG A 390 13.03 -1.27 -11.39
CA ARG A 390 13.51 0.04 -11.86
C ARG A 390 12.45 1.11 -11.63
N PRO A 391 12.81 2.28 -11.05
CA PRO A 391 11.85 3.35 -10.80
C PRO A 391 11.54 4.18 -12.07
N SER A 392 11.27 3.50 -13.18
CA SER A 392 11.10 4.10 -14.52
C SER A 392 9.99 5.15 -14.57
N LEU A 393 8.83 4.89 -13.92
CA LEU A 393 7.71 5.83 -13.89
C LEU A 393 8.00 7.08 -13.03
N GLY A 394 8.85 6.97 -12.01
CA GLY A 394 9.35 8.15 -11.29
C GLY A 394 10.21 9.05 -12.17
N PHE A 395 11.09 8.47 -12.99
CA PHE A 395 11.90 9.23 -13.96
C PHE A 395 11.06 9.76 -15.13
N GLU A 396 10.04 9.02 -15.57
CA GLU A 396 9.06 9.53 -16.53
C GLU A 396 8.47 10.86 -16.09
N ALA A 397 7.95 10.92 -14.85
CA ALA A 397 7.38 12.15 -14.28
C ALA A 397 8.40 13.32 -14.25
N MET A 398 9.67 13.05 -13.90
CA MET A 398 10.72 14.06 -13.89
C MET A 398 11.05 14.58 -15.30
N PHE A 399 11.18 13.69 -16.29
CA PHE A 399 11.40 14.11 -17.68
C PHE A 399 10.21 14.89 -18.23
N GLY A 400 8.98 14.43 -17.93
CA GLY A 400 7.74 15.13 -18.28
C GLY A 400 7.70 16.54 -17.71
N ALA A 401 8.02 16.70 -16.42
CA ALA A 401 8.09 18.00 -15.76
C ALA A 401 9.15 18.95 -16.34
N LEU A 402 10.26 18.42 -16.88
CA LEU A 402 11.28 19.17 -17.60
C LEU A 402 10.93 19.44 -19.09
N GLY A 403 9.80 18.94 -19.58
CA GLY A 403 9.36 19.07 -20.99
C GLY A 403 10.09 18.15 -21.96
N ASP A 404 10.78 17.11 -21.47
CA ASP A 404 11.47 16.12 -22.28
C ASP A 404 10.56 14.94 -22.59
N ALA A 405 9.59 15.15 -23.50
CA ALA A 405 8.57 14.17 -23.84
C ALA A 405 9.15 12.88 -24.46
N GLU A 406 10.31 12.97 -25.16
CA GLU A 406 10.95 11.79 -25.75
C GLU A 406 11.55 10.89 -24.67
N ALA A 407 12.24 11.48 -23.69
CA ALA A 407 12.81 10.74 -22.57
C ALA A 407 11.71 10.17 -21.66
N ALA A 408 10.65 10.93 -21.38
CA ALA A 408 9.50 10.45 -20.62
C ALA A 408 8.84 9.22 -21.28
N GLN A 409 8.59 9.29 -22.59
CA GLN A 409 8.05 8.16 -23.37
C GLN A 409 8.99 6.95 -23.33
N GLY A 410 10.30 7.19 -23.43
CA GLY A 410 11.31 6.12 -23.33
C GLY A 410 11.25 5.35 -22.00
N MET A 411 10.92 6.03 -20.89
CA MET A 411 10.73 5.38 -19.58
C MET A 411 9.46 4.50 -19.54
N ILE A 412 8.37 4.97 -20.12
CA ILE A 412 7.13 4.19 -20.25
C ILE A 412 7.39 2.95 -21.12
N ASP A 413 8.04 3.11 -22.25
CA ASP A 413 8.30 2.01 -23.18
C ASP A 413 9.24 0.95 -22.56
N ALA A 414 10.28 1.37 -21.84
CA ALA A 414 11.18 0.48 -21.12
C ALA A 414 10.43 -0.34 -20.04
N PHE A 415 9.47 0.29 -19.36
CA PHE A 415 8.67 -0.41 -18.37
C PHE A 415 7.69 -1.40 -19.03
N ARG A 416 7.06 -1.04 -20.15
CA ARG A 416 6.21 -1.94 -20.96
C ARG A 416 6.96 -3.19 -21.44
N GLU A 417 8.20 -3.01 -21.89
CA GLU A 417 9.04 -4.14 -22.30
C GLU A 417 9.35 -5.11 -21.14
N ALA A 418 9.41 -4.60 -19.92
CA ALA A 418 9.62 -5.42 -18.72
C ALA A 418 8.40 -6.29 -18.34
N VAL A 419 7.20 -5.94 -18.81
CA VAL A 419 5.93 -6.61 -18.48
C VAL A 419 5.09 -6.93 -19.73
N PRO A 420 5.60 -7.70 -20.67
CA PRO A 420 5.00 -7.89 -22.00
C PRO A 420 3.60 -8.52 -21.98
N ASP A 421 3.24 -9.22 -20.91
CA ASP A 421 1.94 -9.89 -20.76
C ASP A 421 0.87 -9.01 -20.08
N THR A 422 1.20 -7.76 -19.77
CA THR A 422 0.26 -6.80 -19.18
C THR A 422 -0.59 -6.17 -20.27
N PRO A 423 -1.92 -6.03 -20.07
CA PRO A 423 -2.78 -5.37 -21.05
C PRO A 423 -2.35 -3.94 -21.37
N ASP A 424 -2.46 -3.52 -22.64
CA ASP A 424 -2.01 -2.19 -23.09
C ASP A 424 -2.73 -1.03 -22.39
N ASP A 425 -3.98 -1.21 -21.96
CA ASP A 425 -4.77 -0.21 -21.26
C ASP A 425 -4.31 0.05 -19.83
N ARG A 426 -3.46 -0.84 -19.25
CA ARG A 426 -2.85 -0.64 -17.94
C ARG A 426 -1.98 0.62 -17.85
N TRP A 427 -1.41 1.06 -18.97
CA TRP A 427 -0.50 2.20 -19.07
C TRP A 427 -1.19 3.50 -19.49
N ALA A 428 -2.52 3.45 -19.61
CA ALA A 428 -3.30 4.57 -20.13
C ALA A 428 -3.24 5.80 -19.21
N ASP A 429 -3.14 5.60 -17.91
CA ASP A 429 -2.99 6.65 -16.88
C ASP A 429 -1.61 7.32 -16.94
N ASP A 430 -0.52 6.52 -16.96
CA ASP A 430 0.85 7.03 -17.12
C ASP A 430 1.00 7.76 -18.46
N GLN A 431 0.45 7.19 -19.54
CA GLN A 431 0.48 7.82 -20.86
C GLN A 431 -0.31 9.14 -20.88
N ALA A 432 -1.48 9.18 -20.24
CA ALA A 432 -2.26 10.41 -20.14
C ALA A 432 -1.53 11.50 -19.37
N ALA A 433 -0.82 11.15 -18.28
CA ALA A 433 0.00 12.08 -17.54
C ALA A 433 1.15 12.64 -18.39
N ALA A 434 1.90 11.77 -19.07
CA ALA A 434 3.01 12.16 -19.94
C ALA A 434 2.55 13.06 -21.13
N ASP A 435 1.47 12.66 -21.81
CA ASP A 435 0.89 13.43 -22.92
C ASP A 435 0.37 14.79 -22.44
N GLY A 436 -0.22 14.85 -21.25
CA GLY A 436 -0.69 16.07 -20.62
C GLY A 436 0.46 17.03 -20.33
N MET A 437 1.57 16.56 -19.74
CA MET A 437 2.76 17.36 -19.50
C MET A 437 3.40 17.84 -20.82
N ALA A 438 3.52 16.96 -21.80
CA ALA A 438 4.03 17.32 -23.13
C ALA A 438 3.16 18.41 -23.80
N ALA A 439 1.85 18.36 -23.64
CA ALA A 439 0.92 19.37 -24.15
C ALA A 439 1.08 20.72 -23.42
N ILE A 440 1.29 20.74 -22.08
CA ILE A 440 1.61 21.95 -21.31
C ILE A 440 2.86 22.63 -21.90
N HIS A 441 3.95 21.89 -22.05
CA HIS A 441 5.22 22.45 -22.56
C HIS A 441 5.14 22.90 -24.02
N ALA A 442 4.27 22.30 -24.80
CA ALA A 442 3.99 22.71 -26.18
C ALA A 442 3.02 23.91 -26.29
N GLY A 443 2.48 24.42 -25.19
CA GLY A 443 1.48 25.47 -25.16
C GLY A 443 0.08 25.04 -25.65
N ARG A 444 -0.19 23.73 -25.73
CA ARG A 444 -1.47 23.14 -26.14
C ARG A 444 -2.34 22.87 -24.89
N PHE A 445 -2.75 23.96 -24.22
CA PHE A 445 -3.37 23.89 -22.91
C PHE A 445 -4.72 23.16 -22.87
N ASP A 446 -5.53 23.23 -23.94
CA ASP A 446 -6.80 22.50 -24.00
C ASP A 446 -6.55 20.99 -24.13
N ASP A 447 -5.58 20.57 -24.96
CA ASP A 447 -5.17 19.17 -25.05
C ASP A 447 -4.66 18.66 -23.70
N ALA A 448 -3.88 19.46 -22.99
CA ALA A 448 -3.37 19.11 -21.66
C ALA A 448 -4.51 18.85 -20.66
N ILE A 449 -5.51 19.74 -20.63
CA ILE A 449 -6.69 19.58 -19.78
C ILE A 449 -7.43 18.28 -20.11
N ASP A 450 -7.62 17.97 -21.40
CA ASP A 450 -8.28 16.74 -21.83
C ASP A 450 -7.51 15.50 -21.36
N HIS A 451 -6.18 15.49 -21.46
CA HIS A 451 -5.34 14.38 -20.99
C HIS A 451 -5.41 14.20 -19.47
N PHE A 452 -5.34 15.28 -18.67
CA PHE A 452 -5.46 15.15 -17.22
C PHE A 452 -6.89 14.84 -16.75
N MET A 453 -7.91 15.23 -17.50
CA MET A 453 -9.28 14.76 -17.25
C MET A 453 -9.43 13.27 -17.56
N GLU A 454 -8.72 12.75 -18.56
CA GLU A 454 -8.67 11.31 -18.86
C GLU A 454 -7.92 10.56 -17.75
N LEU A 455 -6.75 11.05 -17.28
CA LEU A 455 -6.05 10.52 -16.12
C LEU A 455 -7.01 10.35 -14.92
N ARG A 456 -7.79 11.37 -14.61
CA ARG A 456 -8.77 11.33 -13.51
C ARG A 456 -9.88 10.28 -13.73
N ARG A 457 -10.25 10.02 -14.98
CA ARG A 457 -11.22 8.98 -15.32
C ARG A 457 -10.63 7.58 -15.14
N LEU A 458 -9.35 7.44 -15.45
CA LEU A 458 -8.60 6.17 -15.33
C LEU A 458 -8.27 5.85 -13.87
N GLU A 459 -8.00 6.88 -13.06
CA GLU A 459 -7.64 6.78 -11.65
C GLU A 459 -8.75 7.34 -10.70
N PRO A 460 -9.95 6.73 -10.67
CA PRO A 460 -11.08 7.25 -9.89
C PRO A 460 -10.84 7.21 -8.38
N GLY A 461 -9.95 6.32 -7.93
CA GLY A 461 -9.53 6.23 -6.53
C GLY A 461 -8.54 7.31 -6.09
N CYS A 462 -7.95 8.05 -7.03
CA CYS A 462 -7.04 9.15 -6.72
C CYS A 462 -7.81 10.44 -6.49
N ASN A 463 -7.74 10.98 -5.28
CA ASN A 463 -8.51 12.18 -4.93
C ASN A 463 -8.08 13.44 -5.69
N THR A 464 -6.76 13.60 -5.94
CA THR A 464 -6.16 14.86 -6.45
C THR A 464 -5.45 14.72 -7.78
N CYS A 465 -5.33 13.53 -8.38
CA CYS A 465 -4.63 13.34 -9.65
C CYS A 465 -5.10 14.33 -10.72
N GLY A 466 -4.17 15.04 -11.32
CA GLY A 466 -4.39 16.01 -12.39
C GLY A 466 -4.99 17.35 -11.94
N PHE A 467 -5.29 17.60 -10.64
CA PHE A 467 -5.88 18.88 -10.21
C PHE A 467 -4.92 20.04 -10.41
N TYR A 468 -3.68 19.88 -9.94
CA TYR A 468 -2.64 20.89 -10.09
C TYR A 468 -2.34 21.18 -11.57
N GLU A 469 -2.17 20.14 -12.39
CA GLU A 469 -1.82 20.27 -13.79
C GLU A 469 -2.95 20.89 -14.63
N ILE A 470 -4.21 20.57 -14.33
CA ILE A 470 -5.38 21.23 -14.94
C ILE A 470 -5.41 22.70 -14.54
N ALA A 471 -5.16 23.02 -13.27
CA ALA A 471 -5.07 24.39 -12.81
C ALA A 471 -3.95 25.16 -13.50
N LEU A 472 -2.76 24.54 -13.60
CA LEU A 472 -1.59 25.10 -14.28
C LEU A 472 -1.86 25.36 -15.77
N ALA A 473 -2.51 24.42 -16.47
CA ALA A 473 -2.87 24.60 -17.88
C ALA A 473 -3.85 25.77 -18.09
N HIS A 474 -4.86 25.92 -17.22
CA HIS A 474 -5.74 27.08 -17.25
C HIS A 474 -5.00 28.39 -16.94
N ASP A 475 -4.11 28.35 -15.98
CA ASP A 475 -3.32 29.52 -15.56
C ASP A 475 -2.41 30.01 -16.69
N LEU A 476 -1.65 29.11 -17.29
CA LEU A 476 -0.77 29.42 -18.44
C LEU A 476 -1.57 29.89 -19.68
N ALA A 477 -2.82 29.43 -19.82
CA ALA A 477 -3.74 29.91 -20.86
C ALA A 477 -4.37 31.28 -20.52
N GLY A 478 -4.07 31.89 -19.37
CA GLY A 478 -4.64 33.17 -18.93
C GLY A 478 -6.11 33.10 -18.48
N ARG A 479 -6.60 31.90 -18.13
CA ARG A 479 -8.00 31.66 -17.69
C ARG A 479 -8.07 31.66 -16.16
N ALA A 480 -7.87 32.82 -15.56
CA ALA A 480 -7.69 33.00 -14.12
C ALA A 480 -8.83 32.37 -13.27
N ASP A 481 -10.10 32.56 -13.66
CA ASP A 481 -11.26 31.99 -12.90
C ASP A 481 -11.18 30.46 -12.83
N SER A 482 -10.87 29.81 -13.94
CA SER A 482 -10.73 28.35 -14.00
C SER A 482 -9.51 27.86 -13.23
N ALA A 483 -8.39 28.56 -13.35
CA ALA A 483 -7.16 28.24 -12.60
C ALA A 483 -7.43 28.32 -11.08
N ILE A 484 -8.05 29.39 -10.60
CA ILE A 484 -8.44 29.57 -9.20
C ILE A 484 -9.35 28.41 -8.73
N ALA A 485 -10.36 28.06 -9.54
CA ALA A 485 -11.28 26.99 -9.17
C ALA A 485 -10.58 25.64 -8.97
N TRP A 486 -9.63 25.30 -9.86
CA TRP A 486 -8.89 24.04 -9.78
C TRP A 486 -7.81 24.06 -8.69
N TYR A 487 -7.05 25.15 -8.53
CA TYR A 487 -6.09 25.28 -7.43
C TYR A 487 -6.76 25.22 -6.06
N ARG A 488 -7.93 25.87 -5.90
CA ARG A 488 -8.70 25.75 -4.66
C ARG A 488 -9.19 24.34 -4.42
N LYS A 489 -9.70 23.70 -5.47
CA LYS A 489 -10.16 22.31 -5.37
C LYS A 489 -9.03 21.38 -4.94
N ASP A 490 -7.82 21.56 -5.47
CA ASP A 490 -6.64 20.81 -5.07
C ASP A 490 -6.27 21.05 -3.61
N LEU A 491 -6.23 22.31 -3.19
CA LEU A 491 -5.91 22.74 -1.83
C LEU A 491 -6.93 22.24 -0.78
N GLU A 492 -8.22 22.23 -1.13
CA GLU A 492 -9.34 21.89 -0.24
C GLU A 492 -9.60 20.37 -0.18
N THR A 493 -9.01 19.58 -1.10
CA THR A 493 -9.21 18.14 -1.13
C THR A 493 -8.26 17.43 -0.15
N PRO A 494 -8.79 16.64 0.80
CA PRO A 494 -7.97 15.87 1.72
C PRO A 494 -7.07 14.87 1.01
N ARG A 495 -5.82 14.75 1.45
CA ARG A 495 -4.80 13.87 0.86
C ARG A 495 -3.77 13.42 1.90
N LEU A 496 -3.02 12.38 1.57
CA LEU A 496 -2.01 11.81 2.46
C LEU A 496 -0.71 12.64 2.50
N ASN A 497 -0.47 13.50 1.49
CA ASN A 497 0.63 14.47 1.45
C ASN A 497 0.24 15.72 0.65
N ALA A 498 0.90 16.85 0.88
CA ALA A 498 0.56 18.13 0.25
C ALA A 498 1.78 19.05 0.07
N PRO A 499 2.85 18.61 -0.63
CA PRO A 499 4.11 19.34 -0.69
C PRO A 499 4.02 20.69 -1.40
N ASP A 500 3.05 20.88 -2.26
CA ASP A 500 2.82 22.07 -3.11
C ASP A 500 1.98 23.17 -2.46
N ARG A 501 1.42 22.93 -1.26
CA ARG A 501 0.53 23.87 -0.55
C ARG A 501 1.05 25.32 -0.48
N PRO A 502 2.30 25.61 -0.12
CA PRO A 502 2.79 26.99 -0.10
C PRO A 502 2.81 27.64 -1.48
N LEU A 503 3.10 26.87 -2.53
CA LEU A 503 3.11 27.36 -3.92
C LEU A 503 1.68 27.68 -4.38
N LEU A 504 0.70 26.88 -3.94
CA LEU A 504 -0.72 27.14 -4.19
C LEU A 504 -1.18 28.43 -3.49
N PHE A 505 -0.76 28.67 -2.25
CA PHE A 505 -1.09 29.93 -1.55
C PHE A 505 -0.52 31.14 -2.29
N GLU A 506 0.77 31.11 -2.65
CA GLU A 506 1.39 32.21 -3.38
C GLU A 506 0.67 32.46 -4.71
N ARG A 507 0.35 31.40 -5.47
CA ARG A 507 -0.27 31.55 -6.78
C ARG A 507 -1.71 32.02 -6.72
N LEU A 508 -2.53 31.48 -5.79
CA LEU A 508 -3.89 31.94 -5.56
C LEU A 508 -3.92 33.42 -5.15
N ALA A 509 -3.03 33.84 -4.24
CA ALA A 509 -2.90 35.25 -3.86
C ALA A 509 -2.66 36.17 -5.07
N GLN A 510 -1.72 35.78 -5.95
CA GLN A 510 -1.40 36.54 -7.17
C GLN A 510 -2.58 36.59 -8.16
N LEU A 511 -3.32 35.49 -8.33
CA LEU A 511 -4.46 35.44 -9.24
C LEU A 511 -5.63 36.30 -8.74
N TYR A 512 -5.97 36.23 -7.46
CA TYR A 512 -7.01 37.07 -6.85
C TYR A 512 -6.63 38.57 -6.88
N ASP A 513 -5.36 38.89 -6.57
CA ASP A 513 -4.84 40.27 -6.67
C ASP A 513 -4.96 40.80 -8.10
N GLY A 514 -4.60 39.99 -9.10
CA GLY A 514 -4.73 40.35 -10.52
C GLY A 514 -6.17 40.58 -10.97
N GLN A 515 -7.16 39.97 -10.29
CA GLN A 515 -8.59 40.19 -10.52
C GLN A 515 -9.16 41.36 -9.71
N GLY A 516 -8.39 41.90 -8.77
CA GLY A 516 -8.84 42.96 -7.85
C GLY A 516 -9.69 42.42 -6.68
N ASP A 517 -9.75 41.13 -6.48
CA ASP A 517 -10.33 40.52 -5.28
C ASP A 517 -9.30 40.60 -4.14
N LEU A 518 -9.26 41.77 -3.52
CA LEU A 518 -8.29 42.06 -2.46
C LEU A 518 -8.56 41.32 -1.15
N GLU A 519 -9.75 40.75 -0.98
CA GLU A 519 -10.08 39.98 0.21
C GLU A 519 -9.41 38.61 0.18
N ASP A 520 -9.68 37.84 -0.85
CA ASP A 520 -9.07 36.52 -1.04
C ASP A 520 -7.56 36.64 -1.31
N ALA A 521 -7.12 37.68 -2.03
CA ALA A 521 -5.68 37.96 -2.19
C ALA A 521 -4.97 38.12 -0.84
N ALA A 522 -5.54 38.96 0.07
CA ALA A 522 -4.96 39.16 1.40
C ALA A 522 -4.95 37.86 2.23
N LEU A 523 -6.01 37.06 2.15
CA LEU A 523 -6.10 35.77 2.84
C LEU A 523 -4.95 34.86 2.42
N TYR A 524 -4.75 34.63 1.13
CA TYR A 524 -3.72 33.70 0.64
C TYR A 524 -2.29 34.24 0.78
N TYR A 525 -2.08 35.58 0.61
CA TYR A 525 -0.79 36.17 0.96
C TYR A 525 -0.45 36.02 2.44
N ALA A 526 -1.41 36.19 3.34
CA ALA A 526 -1.19 35.99 4.77
C ALA A 526 -0.78 34.55 5.09
N ARG A 527 -1.48 33.57 4.55
CA ARG A 527 -1.17 32.13 4.73
C ARG A 527 0.22 31.79 4.20
N PHE A 528 0.58 32.29 3.02
CA PHE A 528 1.92 32.09 2.46
C PHE A 528 3.02 32.70 3.33
N VAL A 529 2.87 33.97 3.75
CA VAL A 529 3.84 34.70 4.58
C VAL A 529 3.99 34.06 5.96
N GLU A 530 2.91 33.57 6.54
CA GLU A 530 2.91 32.86 7.82
C GLU A 530 3.65 31.52 7.70
N LEU A 531 3.30 30.72 6.68
CA LEU A 531 3.88 29.41 6.47
C LEU A 531 5.39 29.46 6.19
N TRP A 532 5.84 30.47 5.44
CA TRP A 532 7.25 30.68 5.08
C TRP A 532 7.95 31.77 5.93
N ALA A 533 7.42 32.05 7.13
CA ALA A 533 8.01 33.08 8.00
C ALA A 533 9.50 32.82 8.29
N ASP A 534 9.83 31.56 8.56
CA ASP A 534 11.17 31.07 8.89
C ASP A 534 11.82 30.26 7.73
N ALA A 535 11.37 30.50 6.49
CA ALA A 535 11.94 29.85 5.31
C ALA A 535 13.42 30.23 5.09
N ASP A 536 14.16 29.37 4.40
CA ASP A 536 15.57 29.57 4.08
C ASP A 536 15.82 30.91 3.39
N ALA A 537 17.05 31.44 3.58
CA ALA A 537 17.43 32.78 3.11
C ALA A 537 17.19 32.99 1.60
N GLU A 538 17.32 31.94 0.79
CA GLU A 538 17.07 31.99 -0.66
C GLU A 538 15.58 32.23 -1.00
N LEU A 539 14.64 31.87 -0.12
CA LEU A 539 13.20 32.05 -0.31
C LEU A 539 12.67 33.37 0.30
N GLN A 540 13.42 34.00 1.20
CA GLN A 540 13.01 35.25 1.86
C GLN A 540 12.69 36.43 0.91
N PRO A 541 13.30 36.56 -0.25
CA PRO A 541 12.87 37.58 -1.24
C PRO A 541 11.40 37.41 -1.66
N ARG A 542 10.91 36.19 -1.87
CA ARG A 542 9.50 35.90 -2.21
C ARG A 542 8.56 36.29 -1.07
N VAL A 543 8.92 35.90 0.15
CA VAL A 543 8.17 36.24 1.38
C VAL A 543 8.10 37.76 1.56
N THR A 544 9.21 38.47 1.32
CA THR A 544 9.27 39.93 1.43
C THR A 544 8.35 40.63 0.43
N VAL A 545 8.30 40.17 -0.81
CA VAL A 545 7.42 40.72 -1.86
C VAL A 545 5.96 40.47 -1.49
N ALA A 546 5.62 39.25 -1.08
CA ALA A 546 4.25 38.88 -0.67
C ALA A 546 3.78 39.70 0.55
N ARG A 547 4.65 39.86 1.56
CA ARG A 547 4.37 40.67 2.76
C ARG A 547 4.15 42.14 2.42
N ALA A 548 4.98 42.73 1.59
CA ALA A 548 4.82 44.12 1.15
C ALA A 548 3.48 44.31 0.43
N ARG A 549 3.10 43.38 -0.45
CA ARG A 549 1.82 43.46 -1.16
C ARG A 549 0.63 43.27 -0.22
N LEU A 550 0.71 42.37 0.73
CA LEU A 550 -0.30 42.19 1.79
C LEU A 550 -0.52 43.49 2.59
N GLU A 551 0.58 44.16 2.98
CA GLU A 551 0.51 45.45 3.70
C GLU A 551 -0.12 46.56 2.86
N GLU A 552 0.11 46.57 1.54
CA GLU A 552 -0.55 47.51 0.61
C GLU A 552 -2.05 47.22 0.55
N ILE A 553 -2.44 45.99 0.34
CA ILE A 553 -3.87 45.58 0.29
C ILE A 553 -4.60 45.98 1.57
N ILE A 554 -3.99 45.73 2.74
CA ILE A 554 -4.56 46.12 4.03
C ILE A 554 -4.77 47.66 4.09
N ARG A 555 -3.83 48.46 3.59
CA ARG A 555 -3.96 49.91 3.53
C ARG A 555 -5.01 50.38 2.53
N GLU A 556 -5.17 49.68 1.40
CA GLU A 556 -6.20 50.00 0.39
C GLU A 556 -7.62 49.72 0.88
N ARG A 557 -7.80 48.79 1.81
CA ARG A 557 -9.10 48.38 2.37
C ARG A 557 -9.48 49.08 3.66
N GLY A 558 -8.54 49.68 4.38
CA GLY A 558 -8.76 50.40 5.65
C GLY A 558 -8.84 51.91 5.44
#